data_7e610b451c34e6a5e9dd3cce639fec4d
#
_entry.id   7e610b451c34e6a5e9dd3cce639fec4d
#
_cell.length_a   1.000
_cell.length_b   1.000
_cell.length_c   1.000
_cell.angle_alpha   90.00
_cell.angle_beta   90.00
_cell.angle_gamma   90.00
#
_symmetry.space_group_name_H-M   'P 1'
#
loop_
_entity.id
_entity.type
_entity.pdbx_description
1 polymer ?
#
loop_
_entity_poly.entity_id
_entity_poly.type
_entity_poly.pdbx_seq_one_letter_code
_entity_poly.pdbx_strand_id
1 'polypeptide(L)'
;MNTTNHSLQMAHKRLGLNERAARRNITLAYERGRRMDAFCGKDLRYLLGKCEAGCEPVVYQSAIYIFSPDGICVTLYPLPRWFGEPRHYDGKRKVRDAYRWMKRMEVEMSLAGELA
;
A
#
# COMPACT_ATOMS: atom_id res chain seq x y z
N MET A 1 -6.19 -16.60 5.77
CA MET A 1 -5.88 -15.18 6.01
C MET A 1 -7.11 -14.48 6.55
N ASN A 2 -6.95 -13.83 7.69
CA ASN A 2 -8.07 -13.14 8.34
C ASN A 2 -8.37 -11.81 7.64
N THR A 3 -9.65 -11.48 7.59
CA THR A 3 -10.13 -10.23 7.02
C THR A 3 -11.33 -9.75 7.82
N THR A 4 -11.59 -8.44 7.79
CA THR A 4 -12.74 -7.86 8.49
C THR A 4 -13.98 -7.93 7.60
N ASN A 5 -15.16 -7.89 8.23
CA ASN A 5 -16.42 -7.78 7.48
C ASN A 5 -16.45 -6.51 6.64
N HIS A 6 -15.88 -5.42 7.15
CA HIS A 6 -15.75 -4.17 6.40
C HIS A 6 -14.96 -4.38 5.10
N SER A 7 -13.83 -5.11 5.14
CA SER A 7 -13.05 -5.40 3.94
C SER A 7 -13.84 -6.17 2.90
N LEU A 8 -14.61 -7.17 3.33
CA LEU A 8 -15.45 -7.96 2.42
C LEU A 8 -16.54 -7.11 1.78
N GLN A 9 -17.17 -6.22 2.55
CA GLN A 9 -18.15 -5.27 2.03
C GLN A 9 -17.51 -4.31 1.03
N MET A 10 -16.33 -3.79 1.33
CA MET A 10 -15.62 -2.88 0.43
C MET A 10 -15.14 -3.58 -0.83
N ALA A 11 -14.74 -4.85 -0.75
CA ALA A 11 -14.38 -5.66 -1.91
C ALA A 11 -15.57 -5.80 -2.87
N HIS A 12 -16.75 -6.05 -2.32
CA HIS A 12 -17.97 -6.13 -3.13
C HIS A 12 -18.33 -4.76 -3.73
N LYS A 13 -18.35 -3.73 -2.90
CA LYS A 13 -18.80 -2.39 -3.29
C LYS A 13 -17.85 -1.72 -4.27
N ARG A 14 -16.53 -1.82 -4.03
CA ARG A 14 -15.50 -1.09 -4.79
C ARG A 14 -14.90 -1.87 -5.94
N LEU A 15 -14.83 -3.21 -5.82
CA LEU A 15 -14.19 -4.08 -6.81
C LEU A 15 -15.15 -5.07 -7.45
N GLY A 16 -16.40 -5.14 -6.99
CA GLY A 16 -17.37 -6.08 -7.53
C GLY A 16 -17.08 -7.54 -7.20
N LEU A 17 -16.28 -7.81 -6.16
CA LEU A 17 -15.90 -9.17 -5.79
C LEU A 17 -16.89 -9.78 -4.80
N ASN A 18 -17.27 -11.04 -5.01
CA ASN A 18 -17.99 -11.79 -3.99
C ASN A 18 -17.05 -12.18 -2.85
N GLU A 19 -17.62 -12.69 -1.76
CA GLU A 19 -16.84 -13.02 -0.56
C GLU A 19 -15.70 -14.00 -0.85
N ARG A 20 -15.97 -15.05 -1.62
CA ARG A 20 -14.98 -16.07 -1.95
C ARG A 20 -13.81 -15.50 -2.77
N ALA A 21 -14.12 -14.70 -3.78
CA ALA A 21 -13.11 -14.05 -4.60
C ALA A 21 -12.33 -13.01 -3.78
N ALA A 22 -13.02 -12.26 -2.91
CA ALA A 22 -12.38 -11.28 -2.05
C ALA A 22 -11.37 -11.94 -1.10
N ARG A 23 -11.76 -13.01 -0.43
CA ARG A 23 -10.86 -13.74 0.48
C ARG A 23 -9.65 -14.29 -0.25
N ARG A 24 -9.84 -14.85 -1.44
CA ARG A 24 -8.74 -15.35 -2.26
C ARG A 24 -7.79 -14.24 -2.66
N ASN A 25 -8.30 -13.11 -3.13
CA ASN A 25 -7.46 -11.99 -3.55
C ASN A 25 -6.73 -11.36 -2.38
N ILE A 26 -7.35 -11.26 -1.21
CA ILE A 26 -6.69 -10.76 0.00
C ILE A 26 -5.50 -11.65 0.38
N THR A 27 -5.69 -12.97 0.35
CA THR A 27 -4.62 -13.91 0.63
C THR A 27 -3.47 -13.79 -0.38
N LEU A 28 -3.79 -13.72 -1.68
CA LEU A 28 -2.79 -13.55 -2.73
C LEU A 28 -2.08 -12.21 -2.64
N ALA A 29 -2.80 -11.14 -2.29
CA ALA A 29 -2.20 -9.83 -2.06
C ALA A 29 -1.17 -9.88 -0.94
N TYR A 30 -1.51 -10.51 0.17
CA TYR A 30 -0.59 -10.64 1.30
C TYR A 30 0.67 -11.42 0.93
N GLU A 31 0.52 -12.51 0.17
CA GLU A 31 1.63 -13.39 -0.19
C GLU A 31 2.47 -12.86 -1.36
N ARG A 32 1.83 -12.24 -2.35
CA ARG A 32 2.46 -11.90 -3.63
C ARG A 32 2.36 -10.43 -4.03
N GLY A 33 1.64 -9.62 -3.26
CA GLY A 33 1.46 -8.22 -3.57
C GLY A 33 2.76 -7.42 -3.46
N ARG A 34 2.79 -6.30 -4.17
CA ARG A 34 3.94 -5.39 -4.12
C ARG A 34 3.82 -4.47 -2.91
N ARG A 35 4.88 -4.40 -2.14
CA ARG A 35 4.97 -3.61 -0.92
C ARG A 35 5.48 -2.20 -1.23
N MET A 36 5.54 -1.33 -0.20
CA MET A 36 5.94 0.07 -0.35
C MET A 36 7.31 0.27 -1.01
N ASP A 37 8.25 -0.64 -0.78
CA ASP A 37 9.60 -0.58 -1.35
C ASP A 37 9.64 -0.70 -2.89
N ALA A 38 8.55 -1.18 -3.50
CA ALA A 38 8.42 -1.27 -4.94
C ALA A 38 7.98 0.03 -5.60
N PHE A 39 7.65 1.06 -4.81
CA PHE A 39 7.05 2.31 -5.31
C PHE A 39 7.86 3.52 -4.90
N CYS A 40 7.69 4.60 -5.65
CA CYS A 40 8.32 5.89 -5.36
C CYS A 40 7.44 7.03 -5.88
N GLY A 41 7.80 8.26 -5.52
CA GLY A 41 7.13 9.46 -6.02
C GLY A 41 5.65 9.51 -5.65
N LYS A 42 4.81 9.88 -6.62
CA LYS A 42 3.38 10.05 -6.39
C LYS A 42 2.66 8.76 -6.01
N ASP A 43 3.10 7.63 -6.57
CA ASP A 43 2.50 6.33 -6.27
C ASP A 43 2.68 6.00 -4.80
N LEU A 44 3.90 6.14 -4.29
CA LEU A 44 4.18 5.92 -2.87
C LEU A 44 3.41 6.89 -1.98
N ARG A 45 3.36 8.17 -2.34
CA ARG A 45 2.60 9.17 -1.57
C ARG A 45 1.11 8.83 -1.52
N TYR A 46 0.56 8.36 -2.63
CA TYR A 46 -0.84 7.94 -2.67
C TYR A 46 -1.09 6.75 -1.73
N LEU A 47 -0.20 5.75 -1.77
CA LEU A 47 -0.32 4.57 -0.91
C LEU A 47 -0.25 4.95 0.57
N LEU A 48 0.69 5.81 0.94
CA LEU A 48 0.84 6.27 2.32
C LEU A 48 -0.38 7.07 2.79
N GLY A 49 -0.99 7.85 1.90
CA GLY A 49 -2.19 8.62 2.22
C GLY A 49 -3.44 7.77 2.46
N LYS A 50 -3.44 6.52 2.00
CA LYS A 50 -4.55 5.60 2.22
C LYS A 50 -4.41 4.76 3.48
N CYS A 51 -3.27 4.81 4.14
CA CYS A 51 -3.00 4.00 5.32
C CYS A 51 -3.18 4.77 6.61
N GLU A 52 -3.77 4.12 7.60
CA GLU A 52 -3.69 4.58 8.98
C GLU A 52 -2.33 4.18 9.56
N ALA A 53 -1.95 4.85 10.66
CA ALA A 53 -0.68 4.60 11.33
C ALA A 53 -0.55 3.12 11.73
N GLY A 54 0.59 2.51 11.41
CA GLY A 54 0.86 1.11 11.70
C GLY A 54 0.36 0.12 10.68
N CYS A 55 -0.42 0.56 9.69
CA CYS A 55 -0.89 -0.31 8.62
C CYS A 55 0.04 -0.25 7.40
N GLU A 56 0.02 -1.31 6.62
CA GLU A 56 0.85 -1.43 5.42
C GLU A 56 -0.03 -1.56 4.17
N PRO A 57 0.21 -0.72 3.14
CA PRO A 57 -0.47 -0.87 1.86
C PRO A 57 0.24 -1.91 1.01
N VAL A 58 -0.53 -2.78 0.37
CA VAL A 58 -0.03 -3.78 -0.56
C VAL A 58 -0.79 -3.66 -1.86
N VAL A 59 -0.09 -3.55 -2.97
CA VAL A 59 -0.70 -3.47 -4.30
C VAL A 59 -0.69 -4.85 -4.93
N TYR A 60 -1.86 -5.32 -5.28
CA TYR A 60 -2.03 -6.58 -5.98
C TYR A 60 -3.04 -6.39 -7.10
N GLN A 61 -2.62 -6.71 -8.33
CA GLN A 61 -3.41 -6.44 -9.53
C GLN A 61 -3.84 -4.97 -9.59
N SER A 62 -5.10 -4.66 -9.67
CA SER A 62 -5.61 -3.29 -9.80
C SER A 62 -6.18 -2.72 -8.50
N ALA A 63 -5.73 -3.23 -7.36
CA ALA A 63 -6.26 -2.81 -6.07
C ALA A 63 -5.16 -2.64 -5.02
N ILE A 64 -5.48 -1.82 -4.01
CA ILE A 64 -4.65 -1.61 -2.83
C ILE A 64 -5.33 -2.31 -1.66
N TYR A 65 -4.60 -3.16 -0.96
CA TYR A 65 -5.06 -3.87 0.24
C TYR A 65 -4.30 -3.32 1.44
N ILE A 66 -5.03 -2.86 2.45
CA ILE A 66 -4.44 -2.29 3.65
C ILE A 66 -4.45 -3.36 4.75
N PHE A 67 -3.25 -3.74 5.20
CA PHE A 67 -3.08 -4.76 6.24
C PHE A 67 -2.63 -4.13 7.54
N SER A 68 -3.21 -4.61 8.65
CA SER A 68 -2.75 -4.26 10.00
C SER A 68 -1.40 -4.93 10.30
N PRO A 69 -0.70 -4.54 11.38
CA PRO A 69 0.53 -5.22 11.78
C PRO A 69 0.34 -6.72 12.04
N ASP A 70 -0.87 -7.13 12.38
CA ASP A 70 -1.21 -8.56 12.61
C ASP A 70 -1.49 -9.32 11.31
N GLY A 71 -1.39 -8.67 10.16
CA GLY A 71 -1.64 -9.31 8.88
C GLY A 71 -3.12 -9.44 8.50
N ILE A 72 -3.98 -8.64 9.13
CA ILE A 72 -5.42 -8.64 8.85
C ILE A 72 -5.72 -7.54 7.83
N CYS A 73 -6.44 -7.88 6.75
CA CYS A 73 -6.91 -6.88 5.80
C CYS A 73 -8.02 -6.06 6.44
N VAL A 74 -7.78 -4.77 6.63
CA VAL A 74 -8.74 -3.88 7.28
C VAL A 74 -9.61 -3.11 6.30
N THR A 75 -9.11 -2.85 5.10
CA THR A 75 -9.85 -2.23 4.01
C THR A 75 -9.12 -2.41 2.70
N LEU A 76 -9.76 -2.02 1.59
CA LEU A 76 -9.14 -2.07 0.28
C LEU A 76 -9.74 -1.00 -0.63
N TYR A 77 -8.97 -0.61 -1.65
CA TYR A 77 -9.34 0.44 -2.60
C TYR A 77 -8.96 0.04 -4.02
N PRO A 78 -9.72 0.45 -5.04
CA PRO A 78 -9.25 0.33 -6.41
C PRO A 78 -8.08 1.28 -6.66
N LEU A 79 -7.14 0.88 -7.53
CA LEU A 79 -6.07 1.78 -7.95
C LEU A 79 -6.64 2.87 -8.87
N PRO A 80 -6.19 4.13 -8.73
CA PRO A 80 -6.54 5.14 -9.71
C PRO A 80 -5.90 4.84 -11.06
N ARG A 81 -6.51 5.35 -12.14
CA ARG A 81 -6.03 5.09 -13.51
C ARG A 81 -4.60 5.56 -13.74
N TRP A 82 -4.18 6.64 -13.08
CA TRP A 82 -2.84 7.20 -13.24
C TRP A 82 -1.77 6.45 -12.46
N PHE A 83 -2.15 5.48 -11.61
CA PHE A 83 -1.19 4.75 -10.79
C PHE A 83 -0.28 3.89 -11.68
N GLY A 84 1.03 3.98 -11.44
CA GLY A 84 2.03 3.28 -12.22
C GLY A 84 2.32 3.91 -13.58
N GLU A 85 1.61 4.97 -13.98
CA GLU A 85 1.88 5.66 -15.23
C GLU A 85 3.20 6.42 -15.14
N PRO A 86 4.07 6.27 -16.12
CA PRO A 86 5.28 7.08 -16.16
C PRO A 86 4.88 8.55 -16.36
N ARG A 87 5.19 9.39 -15.38
CA ARG A 87 5.13 10.83 -15.61
C ARG A 87 6.29 11.20 -16.52
N HIS A 88 6.13 12.32 -17.24
CA HIS A 88 7.24 12.94 -17.97
C HIS A 88 8.25 13.56 -16.99
N TYR A 89 8.77 12.75 -16.09
CA TYR A 89 9.91 13.12 -15.26
C TYR A 89 11.18 12.69 -15.93
N ASP A 90 12.24 13.49 -15.80
CA ASP A 90 13.55 12.92 -15.99
C ASP A 90 13.76 11.86 -14.88
N GLY A 91 14.49 10.80 -15.17
CA GLY A 91 14.76 9.74 -14.21
C GLY A 91 15.46 10.22 -12.94
N LYS A 92 16.18 11.35 -13.01
CA LYS A 92 16.87 11.97 -11.89
C LYS A 92 15.93 12.45 -10.80
N ARG A 93 14.79 13.05 -11.19
CA ARG A 93 13.81 13.54 -10.23
C ARG A 93 13.14 12.41 -9.47
N LYS A 94 12.82 11.32 -10.14
CA LYS A 94 12.23 10.14 -9.55
C LYS A 94 13.15 9.51 -8.50
N VAL A 95 14.42 9.40 -8.82
CA VAL A 95 15.45 8.87 -7.90
C VAL A 95 15.62 9.80 -6.70
N ARG A 96 15.63 11.13 -6.91
CA ARG A 96 15.73 12.10 -5.82
C ARG A 96 14.57 12.01 -4.84
N ASP A 97 13.34 11.88 -5.34
CA ASP A 97 12.16 11.78 -4.48
C ASP A 97 12.22 10.53 -3.60
N ALA A 98 12.58 9.40 -4.18
CA ALA A 98 12.76 8.16 -3.44
C ALA A 98 13.87 8.27 -2.39
N TYR A 99 14.99 8.87 -2.75
CA TYR A 99 16.13 9.08 -1.84
C TYR A 99 15.75 9.99 -0.66
N ARG A 100 15.04 11.09 -0.92
CA ARG A 100 14.57 12.00 0.14
C ARG A 100 13.67 11.29 1.12
N TRP A 101 12.76 10.48 0.62
CA TRP A 101 11.84 9.74 1.46
C TRP A 101 12.59 8.73 2.34
N MET A 102 13.51 7.99 1.76
CA MET A 102 14.35 7.03 2.49
C MET A 102 15.18 7.71 3.58
N LYS A 103 15.77 8.86 3.28
CA LYS A 103 16.55 9.64 4.26
C LYS A 103 15.68 10.12 5.42
N ARG A 104 14.46 10.56 5.13
CA ARG A 104 13.52 10.98 6.18
C ARG A 104 13.19 9.81 7.10
N MET A 105 12.93 8.63 6.54
CA MET A 105 12.65 7.43 7.33
C MET A 105 13.83 7.02 8.20
N GLU A 106 15.05 7.06 7.67
CA GLU A 106 16.25 6.77 8.44
C GLU A 106 16.40 7.70 9.64
N VAL A 107 16.19 9.00 9.44
CA VAL A 107 16.27 10.00 10.52
C VAL A 107 15.21 9.73 11.57
N GLU A 108 13.98 9.48 11.20
CA GLU A 108 12.90 9.19 12.14
C GLU A 108 13.17 7.91 12.94
N MET A 109 13.64 6.86 12.29
CA MET A 109 14.00 5.61 12.95
C MET A 109 15.19 5.78 13.90
N SER A 110 16.20 6.55 13.50
CA SER A 110 17.36 6.86 14.34
C SER A 110 16.95 7.63 15.60
N LEU A 111 16.10 8.65 15.45
CA LEU A 111 15.59 9.41 16.60
C LEU A 111 14.75 8.53 17.53
N ALA A 112 13.91 7.67 16.99
CA ALA A 112 13.12 6.73 17.79
C ALA A 112 14.04 5.76 18.56
N GLY A 113 15.12 5.29 17.94
CA GLY A 113 16.11 4.43 18.59
C GLY A 113 16.86 5.13 19.72
N GLU A 114 17.18 6.40 19.56
CA GLU A 114 17.85 7.20 20.61
C GLU A 114 16.95 7.48 21.81
N LEU A 115 15.63 7.55 21.59
CA LEU A 115 14.66 7.81 22.64
C LEU A 115 14.23 6.53 23.37
N ALA A 116 14.54 5.41 22.82
CA ALA A 116 14.29 4.12 23.44
C ALA A 116 15.42 3.75 24.37
#